data_3a112001be1440ec67a47858454a1ebc
#
_entry.id   3a112001be1440ec67a47858454a1ebc
#
_cell.length_a   1.000
_cell.length_b   1.000
_cell.length_c   1.000
_cell.angle_alpha   90.00
_cell.angle_beta   90.00
_cell.angle_gamma   90.00
#
_symmetry.space_group_name_H-M   'P 1'
#
loop_
_entity.id
_entity.type
_entity.pdbx_description
1 polymer ?
#
loop_
_entity_poly.entity_id
_entity_poly.type
_entity_poly.pdbx_seq_one_letter_code
_entity_poly.pdbx_strand_id
1 'polypeptide(L)'
;MKILLIGEYSNLHNSLKQGLVNNGHNVVLLSNGDGFKNYEADILIKSSFFEKKFLKIIAKVVDRLTGISLNEIELFIRTLFKIKSLKKFDVVQLINERAFKTSPRMEKILLKNLVRNNKKIFLLACGVDNVSLTYANEKKFTSSNFP
;
A
#
# COMPACT_ATOMS: atom_id res chain seq x y z
N MET A 1 22.54 4.08 1.41
CA MET A 1 21.59 3.35 2.27
C MET A 1 20.74 2.43 1.42
N LYS A 2 20.17 1.38 2.01
CA LYS A 2 19.19 0.51 1.38
C LYS A 2 17.79 0.92 1.82
N ILE A 3 16.95 1.37 0.88
CA ILE A 3 15.65 1.99 1.15
C ILE A 3 14.54 1.17 0.48
N LEU A 4 13.45 0.91 1.21
CA LEU A 4 12.25 0.27 0.72
C LEU A 4 11.09 1.27 0.76
N LEU A 5 10.51 1.55 -0.39
CA LEU A 5 9.29 2.35 -0.51
C LEU A 5 8.11 1.41 -0.71
N ILE A 6 7.02 1.61 0.03
CA ILE A 6 5.85 0.73 0.00
C ILE A 6 4.58 1.53 -0.32
N GLY A 7 3.90 1.08 -1.35
CA GLY A 7 2.74 1.75 -1.93
C GLY A 7 3.13 2.80 -2.96
N GLU A 8 2.21 3.11 -3.86
CA GLU A 8 2.35 4.18 -4.84
C GLU A 8 1.06 4.98 -4.90
N TYR A 9 1.17 6.28 -4.93
CA TYR A 9 0.06 7.19 -5.08
C TYR A 9 0.49 8.38 -5.94
N SER A 10 -0.16 8.53 -7.09
CA SER A 10 0.05 9.66 -8.02
C SER A 10 1.52 9.93 -8.39
N ASN A 11 2.32 8.88 -8.59
CA ASN A 11 3.74 8.93 -8.95
C ASN A 11 4.68 9.46 -7.85
N LEU A 12 4.20 9.58 -6.61
CA LEU A 12 4.95 10.20 -5.53
C LEU A 12 6.18 9.37 -5.13
N HIS A 13 6.00 8.07 -4.88
CA HIS A 13 7.12 7.20 -4.53
C HIS A 13 8.07 6.93 -5.70
N ASN A 14 7.59 6.93 -6.95
CA ASN A 14 8.46 6.85 -8.12
C ASN A 14 9.36 8.09 -8.24
N SER A 15 8.80 9.28 -8.07
CA SER A 15 9.59 10.53 -8.08
C SER A 15 10.60 10.56 -6.93
N LEU A 16 10.20 10.14 -5.74
CA LEU A 16 11.10 10.03 -4.58
C LEU A 16 12.20 9.00 -4.83
N LYS A 17 11.87 7.83 -5.40
CA LYS A 17 12.83 6.79 -5.77
C LYS A 17 13.89 7.35 -6.72
N GLN A 18 13.48 8.06 -7.77
CA GLN A 18 14.40 8.65 -8.73
C GLN A 18 15.38 9.62 -8.07
N GLY A 19 14.90 10.51 -7.20
CA GLY A 19 15.74 11.43 -6.45
C GLY A 19 16.72 10.72 -5.52
N LEU A 20 16.26 9.68 -4.81
CA LEU A 20 17.11 8.90 -3.90
C LEU A 20 18.18 8.09 -4.65
N VAL A 21 17.85 7.51 -5.81
CA VAL A 21 18.80 6.77 -6.66
C VAL A 21 19.86 7.73 -7.20
N ASN A 22 19.49 8.92 -7.65
CA ASN A 22 20.42 9.94 -8.12
C ASN A 22 21.40 10.39 -7.00
N ASN A 23 20.95 10.31 -5.75
CA ASN A 23 21.80 10.57 -4.56
C ASN A 23 22.61 9.32 -4.12
N GLY A 24 22.71 8.27 -4.92
CA GLY A 24 23.52 7.10 -4.66
C GLY A 24 22.92 6.10 -3.66
N HIS A 25 21.60 6.11 -3.44
CA HIS A 25 20.94 5.14 -2.58
C HIS A 25 20.42 3.93 -3.38
N ASN A 26 20.41 2.75 -2.74
CA ASN A 26 19.80 1.56 -3.30
C ASN A 26 18.32 1.54 -2.88
N VAL A 27 17.41 1.77 -3.82
CA VAL A 27 15.98 1.95 -3.54
C VAL A 27 15.17 0.88 -4.24
N VAL A 28 14.28 0.25 -3.49
CA VAL A 28 13.30 -0.72 -4.02
C VAL A 28 11.89 -0.17 -3.76
N LEU A 29 11.07 -0.14 -4.80
CA LEU A 29 9.65 0.23 -4.72
C LEU A 29 8.77 -1.02 -4.82
N LEU A 30 7.99 -1.27 -3.77
CA LEU A 30 6.94 -2.29 -3.75
C LEU A 30 5.59 -1.61 -3.83
N SER A 31 4.74 -2.02 -4.79
CA SER A 31 3.40 -1.47 -4.96
C SER A 31 2.39 -2.55 -5.30
N ASN A 32 1.14 -2.31 -4.93
CA ASN A 32 -0.01 -3.10 -5.37
C ASN A 32 -0.72 -2.46 -6.58
N GLY A 33 -0.08 -1.47 -7.18
CA GLY A 33 -0.63 -0.65 -8.25
C GLY A 33 -1.50 0.51 -7.74
N ASP A 34 -1.61 1.55 -8.55
CA ASP A 34 -2.47 2.72 -8.30
C ASP A 34 -3.67 2.70 -9.26
N GLY A 35 -4.54 1.71 -9.08
CA GLY A 35 -5.73 1.54 -9.87
C GLY A 35 -5.45 1.49 -11.39
N PHE A 36 -5.99 2.46 -12.14
CA PHE A 36 -5.85 2.55 -13.59
C PHE A 36 -4.55 3.22 -14.08
N LYS A 37 -3.79 3.88 -13.20
CA LYS A 37 -2.62 4.69 -13.58
C LYS A 37 -1.36 3.88 -13.87
N ASN A 38 -1.35 2.58 -13.62
CA ASN A 38 -0.28 1.64 -13.97
C ASN A 38 1.17 2.14 -13.77
N TYR A 39 1.44 2.88 -12.68
CA TYR A 39 2.80 3.28 -12.37
C TYR A 39 3.70 2.06 -12.16
N GLU A 40 4.92 2.15 -12.69
CA GLU A 40 5.91 1.09 -12.56
C GLU A 40 6.36 0.92 -11.10
N ALA A 41 6.70 -0.30 -10.74
CA ALA A 41 7.31 -0.63 -9.46
C ALA A 41 8.28 -1.79 -9.65
N ASP A 42 9.37 -1.84 -8.86
CA ASP A 42 10.32 -2.97 -8.93
C ASP A 42 9.65 -4.27 -8.52
N ILE A 43 8.69 -4.17 -7.60
CA ILE A 43 7.91 -5.30 -7.12
C ILE A 43 6.43 -4.91 -7.19
N LEU A 44 5.75 -5.44 -8.20
CA LEU A 44 4.32 -5.25 -8.36
C LEU A 44 3.57 -6.49 -7.87
N ILE A 45 2.70 -6.31 -6.85
CA ILE A 45 1.89 -7.39 -6.29
C ILE A 45 0.43 -7.10 -6.64
N LYS A 46 -0.15 -7.93 -7.50
CA LYS A 46 -1.57 -7.86 -7.87
C LYS A 46 -2.28 -9.15 -7.50
N SER A 47 -3.54 -9.07 -7.10
CA SER A 47 -4.45 -10.21 -7.13
C SER A 47 -4.68 -10.57 -8.60
N SER A 48 -4.55 -11.82 -8.95
CA SER A 48 -4.70 -12.28 -10.34
C SER A 48 -5.50 -13.58 -10.45
N PHE A 49 -5.52 -14.35 -9.37
CA PHE A 49 -6.19 -15.65 -9.38
C PHE A 49 -7.71 -15.51 -9.42
N PHE A 50 -8.25 -14.67 -8.54
CA PHE A 50 -9.69 -14.41 -8.47
C PHE A 50 -10.20 -13.39 -9.50
N GLU A 51 -9.35 -12.83 -10.36
CA GLU A 51 -9.77 -11.97 -11.47
C GLU A 51 -10.22 -12.75 -12.71
N LYS A 52 -9.93 -14.05 -12.79
CA LYS A 52 -10.43 -14.93 -13.88
C LYS A 52 -11.96 -14.98 -13.84
N LYS A 53 -12.61 -14.90 -15.03
CA LYS A 53 -14.08 -14.75 -15.18
C LYS A 53 -14.91 -15.62 -14.24
N PHE A 54 -14.63 -16.91 -14.16
CA PHE A 54 -15.36 -17.84 -13.31
C PHE A 54 -15.10 -17.64 -11.81
N LEU A 55 -13.83 -17.50 -11.43
CA LEU A 55 -13.42 -17.31 -10.03
C LEU A 55 -13.86 -15.95 -9.47
N LYS A 56 -13.97 -14.94 -10.32
CA LYS A 56 -14.49 -13.61 -9.96
C LYS A 56 -15.95 -13.67 -9.52
N ILE A 57 -16.76 -14.53 -10.13
CA ILE A 57 -18.16 -14.73 -9.72
C ILE A 57 -18.20 -15.39 -8.33
N ILE A 58 -17.42 -16.44 -8.14
CA ILE A 58 -17.32 -17.12 -6.83
C ILE A 58 -16.82 -16.15 -5.75
N ALA A 59 -15.78 -15.39 -6.03
CA ALA A 59 -15.26 -14.41 -5.10
C ALA A 59 -16.31 -13.36 -4.70
N LYS A 60 -17.10 -12.86 -5.65
CA LYS A 60 -18.20 -11.93 -5.36
C LYS A 60 -19.32 -12.54 -4.52
N VAL A 61 -19.67 -13.80 -4.78
CA VAL A 61 -20.70 -14.50 -3.99
C VAL A 61 -20.21 -14.71 -2.56
N VAL A 62 -18.98 -15.16 -2.38
CA VAL A 62 -18.38 -15.34 -1.05
C VAL A 62 -18.31 -14.01 -0.30
N ASP A 63 -17.83 -12.97 -0.95
CA ASP A 63 -17.74 -11.62 -0.36
C ASP A 63 -19.13 -11.13 0.10
N ARG A 64 -20.17 -11.31 -0.73
CA ARG A 64 -21.53 -10.89 -0.42
C ARG A 64 -22.16 -11.68 0.74
N LEU A 65 -21.84 -12.97 0.85
CA LEU A 65 -22.42 -13.86 1.88
C LEU A 65 -21.68 -13.78 3.22
N THR A 66 -20.37 -13.57 3.18
CA THR A 66 -19.49 -13.68 4.37
C THR A 66 -18.83 -12.37 4.76
N GLY A 67 -18.86 -11.36 3.89
CA GLY A 67 -18.08 -10.12 4.05
C GLY A 67 -16.55 -10.34 3.94
N ILE A 68 -16.11 -11.49 3.41
CA ILE A 68 -14.70 -11.86 3.28
C ILE A 68 -14.28 -11.68 1.82
N SER A 69 -13.39 -10.73 1.56
CA SER A 69 -12.82 -10.51 0.23
C SER A 69 -11.71 -11.51 -0.07
N LEU A 70 -11.98 -12.47 -0.96
CA LEU A 70 -10.98 -13.45 -1.41
C LEU A 70 -9.81 -12.76 -2.14
N ASN A 71 -10.06 -11.68 -2.85
CA ASN A 71 -9.01 -10.87 -3.48
C ASN A 71 -8.05 -10.25 -2.45
N GLU A 72 -8.58 -9.75 -1.33
CA GLU A 72 -7.74 -9.23 -0.24
C GLU A 72 -6.91 -10.33 0.42
N ILE A 73 -7.48 -11.52 0.61
CA ILE A 73 -6.74 -12.67 1.15
C ILE A 73 -5.61 -13.07 0.21
N GLU A 74 -5.88 -13.18 -1.09
CA GLU A 74 -4.83 -13.47 -2.07
C GLU A 74 -3.72 -12.42 -2.03
N LEU A 75 -4.10 -11.15 -2.04
CA LEU A 75 -3.17 -10.03 -1.99
C LEU A 75 -2.33 -10.08 -0.70
N PHE A 76 -2.96 -10.33 0.44
CA PHE A 76 -2.28 -10.48 1.72
C PHE A 76 -1.25 -11.62 1.71
N ILE A 77 -1.63 -12.80 1.24
CA ILE A 77 -0.74 -13.97 1.19
C ILE A 77 0.46 -13.68 0.28
N ARG A 78 0.23 -13.18 -0.93
CA ARG A 78 1.29 -12.80 -1.87
C ARG A 78 2.24 -11.76 -1.28
N THR A 79 1.68 -10.74 -0.64
CA THR A 79 2.44 -9.67 0.01
C THR A 79 3.26 -10.22 1.18
N LEU A 80 2.67 -11.07 2.01
CA LEU A 80 3.36 -11.69 3.16
C LEU A 80 4.57 -12.51 2.74
N PHE A 81 4.43 -13.34 1.69
CA PHE A 81 5.57 -14.09 1.14
C PHE A 81 6.66 -13.16 0.62
N LYS A 82 6.28 -12.09 -0.08
CA LYS A 82 7.26 -11.17 -0.64
C LYS A 82 7.98 -10.36 0.44
N ILE A 83 7.24 -9.85 1.44
CA ILE A 83 7.82 -9.09 2.56
C ILE A 83 8.83 -9.92 3.36
N LYS A 84 8.60 -11.23 3.51
CA LYS A 84 9.56 -12.11 4.19
C LYS A 84 10.95 -12.12 3.55
N SER A 85 11.05 -11.82 2.26
CA SER A 85 12.33 -11.69 1.55
C SER A 85 12.92 -10.27 1.62
N LEU A 86 12.11 -9.26 1.99
CA LEU A 86 12.50 -7.85 2.06
C LEU A 86 12.97 -7.48 3.47
N LYS A 87 14.22 -7.78 3.75
CA LYS A 87 14.86 -7.62 5.08
C LYS A 87 16.09 -6.73 5.00
N LYS A 88 16.52 -6.22 6.15
CA LYS A 88 17.77 -5.47 6.33
C LYS A 88 17.80 -4.18 5.51
N PHE A 89 16.65 -3.53 5.32
CA PHE A 89 16.61 -2.16 4.82
C PHE A 89 16.95 -1.19 5.97
N ASP A 90 17.71 -0.13 5.62
CA ASP A 90 18.04 0.94 6.58
C ASP A 90 16.82 1.80 6.86
N VAL A 91 16.01 2.02 5.82
CA VAL A 91 14.77 2.80 5.87
C VAL A 91 13.67 2.07 5.10
N VAL A 92 12.49 2.03 5.68
CA VAL A 92 11.24 1.66 5.00
C VAL A 92 10.28 2.84 5.09
N GLN A 93 9.74 3.31 3.98
CA GLN A 93 8.73 4.35 3.95
C GLN A 93 7.41 3.81 3.40
N LEU A 94 6.35 4.01 4.16
CA LEU A 94 4.98 3.68 3.77
C LEU A 94 4.32 4.94 3.18
N ILE A 95 3.59 4.78 2.07
CA ILE A 95 2.88 5.89 1.43
C ILE A 95 1.73 6.42 2.32
N ASN A 96 1.05 5.53 3.00
CA ASN A 96 -0.03 5.81 3.95
C ASN A 96 -0.21 4.62 4.91
N GLU A 97 -1.18 4.72 5.83
CA GLU A 97 -1.49 3.70 6.83
C GLU A 97 -2.03 2.39 6.23
N ARG A 98 -2.52 2.42 5.01
CA ARG A 98 -3.01 1.25 4.25
C ARG A 98 -2.19 0.99 2.99
N ALA A 99 -0.88 1.03 3.13
CA ALA A 99 0.07 0.94 2.02
C ALA A 99 -0.04 -0.36 1.20
N PHE A 100 -0.57 -1.44 1.78
CA PHE A 100 -0.78 -2.72 1.10
C PHE A 100 -2.21 -2.93 0.58
N LYS A 101 -3.12 -1.98 0.85
CA LYS A 101 -4.53 -2.03 0.41
C LYS A 101 -5.24 -3.31 0.86
N THR A 102 -4.96 -3.78 2.07
CA THR A 102 -5.61 -4.94 2.70
C THR A 102 -6.45 -4.51 3.90
N SER A 103 -7.17 -5.44 4.52
CA SER A 103 -7.94 -5.14 5.73
C SER A 103 -7.04 -4.70 6.89
N PRO A 104 -7.53 -3.92 7.87
CA PRO A 104 -6.72 -3.40 8.98
C PRO A 104 -5.98 -4.48 9.77
N ARG A 105 -6.57 -5.67 9.93
CA ARG A 105 -5.93 -6.80 10.61
C ARG A 105 -4.76 -7.36 9.82
N MET A 106 -4.91 -7.48 8.50
CA MET A 106 -3.87 -7.95 7.59
C MET A 106 -2.73 -6.93 7.48
N GLU A 107 -3.04 -5.64 7.32
CA GLU A 107 -2.05 -4.54 7.37
C GLU A 107 -1.19 -4.64 8.62
N LYS A 108 -1.80 -4.79 9.80
CA LYS A 108 -1.08 -4.91 11.07
C LYS A 108 -0.09 -6.07 11.10
N ILE A 109 -0.43 -7.22 10.49
CA ILE A 109 0.46 -8.38 10.40
C ILE A 109 1.66 -8.07 9.49
N LEU A 110 1.40 -7.47 8.32
CA LEU A 110 2.43 -7.07 7.37
C LEU A 110 3.38 -6.04 7.98
N LEU A 111 2.84 -5.02 8.64
CA LEU A 111 3.61 -3.99 9.33
C LEU A 111 4.48 -4.56 10.45
N LYS A 112 3.94 -5.46 11.29
CA LYS A 112 4.73 -6.14 12.32
C LYS A 112 5.93 -6.90 11.74
N ASN A 113 5.75 -7.54 10.59
CA ASN A 113 6.83 -8.25 9.91
C ASN A 113 7.91 -7.27 9.41
N LEU A 114 7.51 -6.12 8.83
CA LEU A 114 8.45 -5.08 8.40
C LEU A 114 9.25 -4.49 9.55
N VAL A 115 8.57 -4.14 10.66
CA VAL A 115 9.22 -3.57 11.86
C VAL A 115 10.27 -4.52 12.41
N ARG A 116 9.99 -5.82 12.46
CA ARG A 116 10.93 -6.82 13.01
C ARG A 116 12.16 -7.07 12.15
N ASN A 117 12.08 -6.78 10.85
CA ASN A 117 13.12 -7.17 9.89
C ASN A 117 13.90 -6.00 9.29
N ASN A 118 13.56 -4.74 9.63
CA ASN A 118 14.16 -3.53 9.09
C ASN A 118 14.47 -2.53 10.20
N LYS A 119 15.33 -1.53 9.93
CA LYS A 119 15.87 -0.64 10.99
C LYS A 119 14.91 0.49 11.36
N LYS A 120 14.46 1.28 10.37
CA LYS A 120 13.60 2.46 10.61
C LYS A 120 12.40 2.42 9.68
N ILE A 121 11.22 2.77 10.20
CA ILE A 121 9.99 2.85 9.43
C ILE A 121 9.40 4.24 9.55
N PHE A 122 9.05 4.82 8.41
CA PHE A 122 8.39 6.12 8.28
C PHE A 122 7.04 5.97 7.60
N LEU A 123 6.10 6.79 8.02
CA LEU A 123 4.80 6.95 7.37
C LEU A 123 4.74 8.32 6.73
N LEU A 124 4.43 8.37 5.43
CA LEU A 124 4.29 9.63 4.70
C LEU A 124 2.93 10.29 4.93
N ALA A 125 1.91 9.50 5.33
CA ALA A 125 0.53 9.94 5.54
C ALA A 125 -0.06 10.65 4.31
N CYS A 126 0.19 10.11 3.13
CA CYS A 126 -0.37 10.64 1.88
C CYS A 126 -1.84 10.26 1.74
N GLY A 127 -2.70 11.25 1.54
CA GLY A 127 -4.14 11.09 1.40
C GLY A 127 -4.93 11.82 2.49
N VAL A 128 -6.20 11.49 2.61
CA VAL A 128 -7.07 12.03 3.65
C VAL A 128 -6.88 11.21 4.91
N ASP A 129 -6.23 11.76 5.90
CA ASP A 129 -6.04 11.14 7.20
C ASP A 129 -7.19 11.45 8.17
N ASN A 130 -7.22 10.75 9.31
CA ASN A 130 -8.28 10.93 10.30
C ASN A 130 -8.28 12.35 10.91
N VAL A 131 -7.12 12.96 11.06
CA VAL A 131 -6.99 14.33 11.60
C VAL A 131 -7.61 15.34 10.64
N SER A 132 -7.30 15.25 9.34
CA SER A 132 -7.87 16.09 8.29
C SER A 132 -9.40 15.93 8.20
N LEU A 133 -9.89 14.69 8.29
CA LEU A 133 -11.34 14.42 8.30
C LEU A 133 -12.03 15.00 9.52
N THR A 134 -11.46 14.81 10.70
CA THR A 134 -12.03 15.34 11.95
C THR A 134 -12.08 16.87 11.90
N TYR A 135 -10.98 17.51 11.48
CA TYR A 135 -10.92 18.96 11.33
C TYR A 135 -11.96 19.48 10.31
N ALA A 136 -12.07 18.82 9.14
CA ALA A 136 -13.05 19.21 8.14
C ALA A 136 -14.50 19.06 8.63
N ASN A 137 -14.80 17.98 9.37
CA ASN A 137 -16.11 17.76 9.95
C ASN A 137 -16.46 18.79 11.05
N GLU A 138 -15.50 19.12 11.93
CA GLU A 138 -15.67 20.13 12.97
C GLU A 138 -15.89 21.54 12.38
N LYS A 139 -15.18 21.86 11.31
CA LYS A 139 -15.27 23.17 10.66
C LYS A 139 -16.42 23.27 9.64
N LYS A 140 -17.16 22.18 9.39
CA LYS A 140 -18.25 22.13 8.39
C LYS A 140 -17.84 22.68 7.01
N PHE A 141 -16.62 22.36 6.58
CA PHE A 141 -16.18 22.71 5.22
C PHE A 141 -17.00 21.89 4.22
N THR A 142 -17.88 22.57 3.49
CA THR A 142 -18.55 22.01 2.32
C THR A 142 -17.79 22.41 1.05
N SER A 143 -17.94 21.61 -0.02
CA SER A 143 -17.28 21.85 -1.30
C SER A 143 -17.63 23.22 -1.93
N SER A 144 -18.66 23.89 -1.46
CA SER A 144 -19.06 25.25 -1.87
C SER A 144 -18.17 26.37 -1.33
N ASN A 145 -17.23 26.08 -0.43
CA ASN A 145 -16.36 27.10 0.18
C ASN A 145 -14.95 27.17 -0.46
N PHE A 146 -14.73 26.48 -1.56
CA PHE A 146 -13.52 26.66 -2.37
C PHE A 146 -13.82 27.65 -3.51
N PRO A 147 -13.02 28.72 -3.67
CA PRO A 147 -13.16 29.67 -4.76
C PRO A 147 -12.89 29.03 -6.12
#